data_082c817909a140bda9298e9cd0b1e4c6
#
_entry.id   082c817909a140bda9298e9cd0b1e4c6
#
_cell.length_a   1.000
_cell.length_b   1.000
_cell.length_c   1.000
_cell.angle_alpha   90.00
_cell.angle_beta   90.00
_cell.angle_gamma   90.00
#
_symmetry.space_group_name_H-M   'P 1'
#
loop_
_entity.id
_entity.type
_entity.pdbx_description
1 polymer ?
#
loop_
_entity_poly.entity_id
_entity_poly.type
_entity_poly.pdbx_seq_one_letter_code
_entity_poly.pdbx_strand_id
1 'polypeptide(L)'
;MSQFILINNRYAEKAIEKPGDYQEQEKYYSCKKKTHTLKNQFRVLPGGEDIVDIYIGQLGKISDTTVFRNNCQNLDAKERFLGDKAYIGEEFITTPYKKPKKAELSEISKEENKKISSRRIDVEHLICRGTTFRVASDRFPLAGHGYNPVIMAVCGLVGLDLNYSFILNHNI
;
A
#
# COMPACT_ATOMS: atom_id res chain seq x y z
N MET A 1 -16.88 15.90 7.94
CA MET A 1 -16.62 14.44 7.90
C MET A 1 -15.11 14.27 7.80
N SER A 2 -14.47 13.61 8.76
CA SER A 2 -13.04 13.33 8.66
C SER A 2 -12.80 12.31 7.54
N GLN A 3 -12.09 12.75 6.51
CA GLN A 3 -11.73 11.93 5.38
C GLN A 3 -10.57 11.02 5.80
N PHE A 4 -10.78 9.71 5.86
CA PHE A 4 -9.74 8.75 6.16
C PHE A 4 -8.93 8.45 4.89
N ILE A 5 -7.63 8.62 4.94
CA ILE A 5 -6.72 8.17 3.89
C ILE A 5 -6.44 6.68 4.09
N LEU A 6 -6.50 5.90 3.03
CA LEU A 6 -6.28 4.46 3.08
C LEU A 6 -4.81 4.14 2.80
N ILE A 7 -4.18 3.34 3.68
CA ILE A 7 -2.81 2.86 3.48
C ILE A 7 -2.85 1.40 3.08
N ASN A 8 -2.20 1.07 1.97
CA ASN A 8 -2.11 -0.31 1.51
C ASN A 8 -0.68 -0.68 1.09
N ASN A 9 -0.21 -1.84 1.58
CA ASN A 9 1.08 -2.43 1.23
C ASN A 9 0.94 -3.84 0.63
N ARG A 10 -0.29 -4.36 0.44
CA ARG A 10 -0.49 -5.77 0.12
C ARG A 10 0.05 -6.17 -1.25
N TYR A 11 -0.04 -5.28 -2.24
CA TYR A 11 0.47 -5.46 -3.61
C TYR A 11 1.71 -4.60 -3.90
N ALA A 12 2.18 -3.90 -2.88
CA ALA A 12 3.24 -2.93 -2.98
C ALA A 12 4.65 -3.55 -2.89
N GLU A 13 4.76 -4.82 -2.54
CA GLU A 13 6.05 -5.52 -2.41
C GLU A 13 6.40 -6.22 -3.71
N LYS A 14 7.37 -5.66 -4.42
CA LYS A 14 7.80 -6.05 -5.74
C LYS A 14 9.05 -6.90 -5.69
N ALA A 15 9.03 -8.08 -6.30
CA ALA A 15 10.22 -8.90 -6.47
C ALA A 15 11.23 -8.22 -7.40
N ILE A 16 12.50 -8.26 -6.99
CA ILE A 16 13.62 -7.74 -7.77
C ILE A 16 14.62 -8.86 -8.06
N GLU A 17 15.53 -8.63 -8.98
CA GLU A 17 16.67 -9.50 -9.18
C GLU A 17 17.53 -9.55 -7.91
N LYS A 18 18.16 -10.68 -7.69
CA LYS A 18 19.06 -10.87 -6.55
C LYS A 18 20.29 -9.96 -6.71
N PRO A 19 20.58 -9.06 -5.75
CA PRO A 19 21.81 -8.29 -5.78
C PRO A 19 23.06 -9.18 -5.81
N GLY A 20 24.11 -8.74 -6.51
CA GLY A 20 25.38 -9.45 -6.55
C GLY A 20 26.13 -9.42 -5.22
N ASP A 21 26.10 -8.29 -4.55
CA ASP A 21 26.74 -8.10 -3.25
C ASP A 21 25.95 -8.75 -2.10
N TYR A 22 26.64 -9.50 -1.23
CA TYR A 22 26.01 -10.24 -0.13
C TYR A 22 25.37 -9.30 0.93
N GLN A 23 26.00 -8.16 1.24
CA GLN A 23 25.48 -7.21 2.21
C GLN A 23 24.23 -6.51 1.67
N GLU A 24 24.20 -6.24 0.38
CA GLU A 24 23.02 -5.72 -0.29
C GLU A 24 21.87 -6.74 -0.29
N GLN A 25 22.14 -8.03 -0.52
CA GLN A 25 21.13 -9.08 -0.48
C GLN A 25 20.34 -9.08 0.83
N GLU A 26 21.02 -8.94 1.97
CA GLU A 26 20.36 -8.92 3.28
C GLU A 26 19.37 -7.76 3.43
N LYS A 27 19.67 -6.58 2.89
CA LYS A 27 18.79 -5.39 2.95
C LYS A 27 17.49 -5.59 2.20
N TYR A 28 17.56 -6.23 1.04
CA TYR A 28 16.40 -6.43 0.17
C TYR A 28 15.59 -7.69 0.49
N TYR A 29 16.12 -8.61 1.30
CA TYR A 29 15.48 -9.90 1.54
C TYR A 29 14.22 -9.77 2.40
N SER A 30 13.08 -10.18 1.83
CA SER A 30 11.81 -10.26 2.52
C SER A 30 11.58 -11.69 3.06
N CYS A 31 11.59 -11.83 4.38
CA CYS A 31 11.28 -13.10 5.03
C CYS A 31 9.86 -13.59 4.72
N LYS A 32 8.92 -12.67 4.51
CA LYS A 32 7.53 -12.96 4.17
C LYS A 32 7.39 -13.53 2.76
N LYS A 33 8.09 -12.95 1.79
CA LYS A 33 8.05 -13.35 0.37
C LYS A 33 9.12 -14.37 0.00
N LYS A 34 10.09 -14.62 0.89
CA LYS A 34 11.25 -15.51 0.68
C LYS A 34 12.04 -15.17 -0.59
N THR A 35 12.12 -13.90 -0.92
CA THR A 35 12.85 -13.37 -2.09
C THR A 35 13.30 -11.93 -1.82
N HIS A 36 14.15 -11.38 -2.70
CA HIS A 36 14.57 -9.99 -2.63
C HIS A 36 13.47 -9.10 -3.20
N THR A 37 13.11 -8.06 -2.45
CA THR A 37 11.98 -7.19 -2.79
C THR A 37 12.27 -5.73 -2.50
N LEU A 38 11.56 -4.87 -3.23
CA LEU A 38 11.33 -3.48 -2.86
C LEU A 38 9.87 -3.32 -2.46
N LYS A 39 9.62 -2.47 -1.47
CA LYS A 39 8.29 -2.13 -0.99
C LYS A 39 7.89 -0.75 -1.43
N ASN A 40 6.62 -0.61 -1.77
CA ASN A 40 5.99 0.69 -2.00
C ASN A 40 4.85 0.84 -1.00
N GLN A 41 4.62 2.05 -0.51
CA GLN A 41 3.49 2.36 0.34
C GLN A 41 2.62 3.37 -0.37
N PHE A 42 1.36 3.03 -0.58
CA PHE A 42 0.39 3.89 -1.24
C PHE A 42 -0.54 4.52 -0.21
N ARG A 43 -0.79 5.81 -0.36
CA ARG A 43 -1.86 6.54 0.31
C ARG A 43 -2.92 6.87 -0.70
N VAL A 44 -4.14 6.43 -0.44
CA VAL A 44 -5.24 6.47 -1.40
C VAL A 44 -6.46 7.12 -0.76
N LEU A 45 -7.19 7.92 -1.51
CA LEU A 45 -8.46 8.49 -1.05
C LEU A 45 -9.50 7.38 -0.82
N PRO A 46 -10.46 7.59 0.10
CA PRO A 46 -11.60 6.71 0.28
C PRO A 46 -12.35 6.51 -1.04
N GLY A 47 -12.77 5.27 -1.29
CA GLY A 47 -13.43 4.93 -2.56
C GLY A 47 -12.47 4.57 -3.70
N GLY A 48 -11.15 4.62 -3.48
CA GLY A 48 -10.18 4.31 -4.53
C GLY A 48 -10.14 5.34 -5.65
N GLU A 49 -10.51 6.58 -5.35
CA GLU A 49 -10.66 7.66 -6.34
C GLU A 49 -9.33 8.19 -6.84
N ASP A 50 -8.30 8.24 -5.98
CA ASP A 50 -6.98 8.74 -6.37
C ASP A 50 -5.87 8.26 -5.44
N ILE A 51 -4.64 8.21 -5.95
CA ILE A 51 -3.41 7.99 -5.19
C ILE A 51 -2.85 9.35 -4.81
N VAL A 52 -3.00 9.73 -3.54
CA VAL A 52 -2.59 11.05 -3.06
C VAL A 52 -1.11 11.13 -2.70
N ASP A 53 -0.51 9.99 -2.38
CA ASP A 53 0.91 9.93 -2.02
C ASP A 53 1.46 8.51 -2.19
N ILE A 54 2.76 8.41 -2.49
CA ILE A 54 3.44 7.14 -2.67
C ILE A 54 4.89 7.19 -2.19
N TYR A 55 5.27 6.25 -1.35
CA TYR A 55 6.66 6.02 -0.95
C TYR A 55 7.21 4.80 -1.67
N ILE A 56 8.13 5.02 -2.61
CA ILE A 56 8.62 4.01 -3.54
C ILE A 56 9.99 3.48 -3.10
N GLY A 57 10.25 2.21 -3.38
CA GLY A 57 11.60 1.63 -3.33
C GLY A 57 12.15 1.40 -1.93
N GLN A 58 11.30 1.20 -0.93
CA GLN A 58 11.73 0.86 0.41
C GLN A 58 12.27 -0.58 0.46
N LEU A 59 13.27 -0.82 1.30
CA LEU A 59 13.93 -2.12 1.41
C LEU A 59 12.98 -3.22 1.89
N GLY A 60 13.01 -4.39 1.29
CA GLY A 60 12.14 -5.52 1.63
C GLY A 60 12.20 -5.99 3.08
N LYS A 61 13.36 -5.81 3.72
CA LYS A 61 13.58 -6.14 5.15
C LYS A 61 12.80 -5.23 6.10
N ILE A 62 12.55 -3.97 5.73
CA ILE A 62 11.90 -2.97 6.60
C ILE A 62 10.43 -3.32 6.79
N SER A 63 9.90 -3.18 8.02
CA SER A 63 8.48 -3.39 8.30
C SER A 63 7.62 -2.27 7.71
N ASP A 64 6.36 -2.59 7.42
CA ASP A 64 5.40 -1.63 6.86
C ASP A 64 5.14 -0.46 7.83
N THR A 65 5.12 -0.73 9.13
CA THR A 65 5.03 0.28 10.20
C THR A 65 6.25 1.20 10.24
N THR A 66 7.45 0.64 10.03
CA THR A 66 8.68 1.44 9.98
C THR A 66 8.67 2.37 8.77
N VAL A 67 8.24 1.88 7.60
CA VAL A 67 8.06 2.72 6.41
C VAL A 67 7.09 3.87 6.70
N PHE A 68 5.96 3.57 7.34
CA PHE A 68 4.98 4.59 7.72
C PHE A 68 5.60 5.64 8.66
N ARG A 69 6.23 5.21 9.76
CA ARG A 69 6.84 6.12 10.75
C ARG A 69 7.91 7.04 10.16
N ASN A 70 8.74 6.52 9.26
CA ASN A 70 9.78 7.31 8.59
C ASN A 70 9.19 8.41 7.70
N ASN A 71 7.97 8.21 7.22
CA ASN A 71 7.30 9.10 6.26
C ASN A 71 6.14 9.90 6.88
N CYS A 72 5.97 9.84 8.20
CA CYS A 72 4.91 10.55 8.93
C CYS A 72 5.31 11.95 9.42
N GLN A 73 6.53 12.40 9.20
CA GLN A 73 7.06 13.63 9.80
C GLN A 73 6.31 14.90 9.40
N ASN A 74 5.56 14.86 8.29
CA ASN A 74 4.83 16.00 7.74
C ASN A 74 3.30 15.80 7.76
N LEU A 75 2.78 14.88 8.58
CA LEU A 75 1.33 14.67 8.68
C LEU A 75 0.67 15.76 9.51
N ASP A 76 -0.47 16.26 9.03
CA ASP A 76 -1.33 17.10 9.85
C ASP A 76 -1.93 16.27 10.99
N ALA A 77 -1.96 16.83 12.20
CA ALA A 77 -2.55 16.20 13.39
C ALA A 77 -4.02 15.78 13.20
N LYS A 78 -4.69 16.31 12.18
CA LYS A 78 -6.07 15.98 11.80
C LYS A 78 -6.19 14.79 10.86
N GLU A 79 -5.10 14.39 10.21
CA GLU A 79 -5.12 13.26 9.29
C GLU A 79 -5.36 11.95 10.04
N ARG A 80 -6.21 11.11 9.50
CA ARG A 80 -6.51 9.77 10.01
C ARG A 80 -6.38 8.78 8.87
N PHE A 81 -5.75 7.67 9.17
CA PHE A 81 -5.49 6.61 8.21
C PHE A 81 -6.26 5.35 8.55
N LEU A 82 -6.57 4.58 7.53
CA LEU A 82 -7.13 3.25 7.66
C LEU A 82 -6.12 2.25 7.13
N GLY A 83 -5.67 1.34 7.98
CA GLY A 83 -4.64 0.36 7.64
C GLY A 83 -5.07 -1.08 7.89
N ASP A 84 -4.20 -2.01 7.55
CA ASP A 84 -4.37 -3.42 7.88
C ASP A 84 -3.83 -3.74 9.29
N LYS A 85 -3.92 -5.02 9.66
CA LYS A 85 -3.46 -5.49 10.97
C LYS A 85 -1.94 -5.34 11.19
N ALA A 86 -1.16 -5.07 10.16
CA ALA A 86 0.27 -4.82 10.28
C ALA A 86 0.56 -3.49 11.02
N TYR A 87 -0.40 -2.57 11.03
CA TYR A 87 -0.27 -1.25 11.67
C TYR A 87 -0.87 -1.18 13.07
N ILE A 88 -1.19 -2.30 13.71
CA ILE A 88 -1.73 -2.29 15.09
C ILE A 88 -0.75 -1.62 16.03
N GLY A 89 -1.23 -0.61 16.76
CA GLY A 89 -0.44 0.19 17.72
C GLY A 89 0.02 1.54 17.19
N GLU A 90 -0.28 1.87 15.92
CA GLU A 90 -0.01 3.20 15.37
C GLU A 90 -1.17 4.16 15.69
N GLU A 91 -0.85 5.31 16.31
CA GLU A 91 -1.84 6.27 16.82
C GLU A 91 -2.73 6.87 15.73
N PHE A 92 -2.16 7.14 14.56
CA PHE A 92 -2.87 7.78 13.44
C PHE A 92 -3.62 6.80 12.53
N ILE A 93 -3.47 5.47 12.78
CA ILE A 93 -4.01 4.43 11.91
C ILE A 93 -5.10 3.64 12.62
N THR A 94 -6.31 3.69 12.08
CA THR A 94 -7.40 2.80 12.48
C THR A 94 -7.20 1.43 11.83
N THR A 95 -7.15 0.38 12.62
CA THR A 95 -6.94 -0.99 12.16
C THR A 95 -8.09 -1.91 12.56
N PRO A 96 -8.33 -3.01 11.84
CA PRO A 96 -9.33 -4.00 12.23
C PRO A 96 -9.00 -4.62 13.60
N TYR A 97 -10.02 -4.81 14.42
CA TYR A 97 -9.90 -5.51 15.70
C TYR A 97 -9.35 -6.92 15.52
N LYS A 98 -8.37 -7.27 16.33
CA LYS A 98 -7.77 -8.60 16.34
C LYS A 98 -8.64 -9.55 17.18
N LYS A 99 -8.92 -10.75 16.63
CA LYS A 99 -9.60 -11.80 17.39
C LYS A 99 -8.75 -12.20 18.61
N PRO A 100 -9.29 -12.18 19.83
CA PRO A 100 -8.61 -12.69 21.02
C PRO A 100 -8.30 -14.18 20.88
N LYS A 101 -7.23 -14.65 21.53
CA LYS A 101 -6.80 -16.08 21.41
C LYS A 101 -7.84 -17.08 21.95
N LYS A 102 -8.69 -16.67 22.89
CA LYS A 102 -9.63 -17.56 23.61
C LYS A 102 -11.09 -17.08 23.60
N ALA A 103 -11.41 -16.08 22.80
CA ALA A 103 -12.77 -15.52 22.72
C ALA A 103 -13.13 -15.15 21.27
N GLU A 104 -14.41 -14.98 21.02
CA GLU A 104 -14.88 -14.42 19.76
C GLU A 104 -14.95 -12.89 19.83
N LEU A 105 -14.87 -12.25 18.67
CA LEU A 105 -15.13 -10.83 18.55
C LEU A 105 -16.61 -10.55 18.85
N SER A 106 -16.88 -9.44 19.54
CA SER A 106 -18.25 -8.96 19.69
C SER A 106 -18.87 -8.66 18.32
N GLU A 107 -20.20 -8.72 18.22
CA GLU A 107 -20.90 -8.41 16.97
C GLU A 107 -20.59 -7.00 16.47
N ILE A 108 -20.47 -6.02 17.39
CA ILE A 108 -20.08 -4.65 17.07
C ILE A 108 -18.69 -4.63 16.40
N SER A 109 -17.71 -5.31 16.99
CA SER A 109 -16.34 -5.36 16.42
C SER A 109 -16.28 -6.12 15.07
N LYS A 110 -17.15 -7.13 14.87
CA LYS A 110 -17.28 -7.81 13.58
C LYS A 110 -17.83 -6.87 12.52
N GLU A 111 -18.84 -6.08 12.86
CA GLU A 111 -19.47 -5.13 11.94
C GLU A 111 -18.50 -3.98 11.58
N GLU A 112 -17.76 -3.45 12.54
CA GLU A 112 -16.72 -2.46 12.28
C GLU A 112 -15.61 -3.02 11.40
N ASN A 113 -15.14 -4.24 11.66
CA ASN A 113 -14.17 -4.91 10.82
C ASN A 113 -14.70 -5.09 9.38
N LYS A 114 -15.97 -5.38 9.20
CA LYS A 114 -16.60 -5.48 7.88
C LYS A 114 -16.59 -4.13 7.14
N LYS A 115 -16.93 -3.03 7.83
CA LYS A 115 -16.87 -1.67 7.27
C LYS A 115 -15.45 -1.28 6.85
N ILE A 116 -14.46 -1.58 7.69
CA ILE A 116 -13.04 -1.35 7.38
C ILE A 116 -12.62 -2.17 6.15
N SER A 117 -12.99 -3.45 6.11
CA SER A 117 -12.63 -4.33 5.00
C SER A 117 -13.26 -3.89 3.68
N SER A 118 -14.52 -3.45 3.70
CA SER A 118 -15.20 -2.94 2.51
C SER A 118 -14.47 -1.74 1.90
N ARG A 119 -14.11 -0.74 2.73
CA ARG A 119 -13.34 0.42 2.25
C ARG A 119 -11.98 0.05 1.67
N ARG A 120 -11.34 -1.01 2.17
CA ARG A 120 -10.04 -1.48 1.68
C ARG A 120 -10.12 -2.17 0.32
N ILE A 121 -11.27 -2.74 -0.03
CA ILE A 121 -11.48 -3.40 -1.33
C ILE A 121 -11.25 -2.39 -2.47
N ASP A 122 -11.77 -1.18 -2.33
CA ASP A 122 -11.62 -0.13 -3.36
C ASP A 122 -10.16 0.20 -3.63
N VAL A 123 -9.35 0.29 -2.56
CA VAL A 123 -7.90 0.50 -2.68
C VAL A 123 -7.18 -0.69 -3.30
N GLU A 124 -7.58 -1.91 -2.93
CA GLU A 124 -7.01 -3.12 -3.53
C GLU A 124 -7.30 -3.15 -5.04
N HIS A 125 -8.51 -2.77 -5.47
CA HIS A 125 -8.85 -2.66 -6.89
C HIS A 125 -8.01 -1.60 -7.60
N LEU A 126 -7.83 -0.43 -7.00
CA LEU A 126 -6.99 0.63 -7.57
C LEU A 126 -5.56 0.16 -7.79
N ILE A 127 -4.95 -0.44 -6.78
CA ILE A 127 -3.57 -0.96 -6.88
C ILE A 127 -3.50 -2.12 -7.88
N CYS A 128 -4.51 -2.98 -7.95
CA CYS A 128 -4.59 -4.06 -8.95
C CYS A 128 -4.56 -3.53 -10.38
N ARG A 129 -5.15 -2.37 -10.68
CA ARG A 129 -5.03 -1.73 -12.01
C ARG A 129 -3.57 -1.46 -12.37
N GLY A 130 -2.76 -1.00 -11.42
CA GLY A 130 -1.32 -0.83 -11.63
C GLY A 130 -0.60 -2.14 -11.98
N THR A 131 -1.05 -3.29 -11.46
CA THR A 131 -0.43 -4.59 -11.75
C THR A 131 -0.78 -5.15 -13.13
N THR A 132 -1.69 -4.54 -13.88
CA THR A 132 -1.93 -4.87 -15.29
C THR A 132 -0.72 -4.53 -16.16
N PHE A 133 0.09 -3.56 -15.76
CA PHE A 133 1.35 -3.26 -16.43
C PHE A 133 2.40 -4.31 -16.06
N ARG A 134 2.91 -5.04 -17.05
CA ARG A 134 3.90 -6.12 -16.82
C ARG A 134 5.14 -5.65 -16.05
N VAL A 135 5.58 -4.43 -16.29
CA VAL A 135 6.70 -3.83 -15.57
C VAL A 135 6.43 -3.71 -14.07
N ALA A 136 5.16 -3.62 -13.66
CA ALA A 136 4.75 -3.60 -12.26
C ALA A 136 4.40 -4.99 -11.72
N SER A 137 4.10 -5.99 -12.53
CA SER A 137 3.75 -7.35 -12.11
C SER A 137 4.94 -8.31 -12.13
N ASP A 138 5.82 -8.23 -13.10
CA ASP A 138 6.96 -9.13 -13.29
C ASP A 138 8.14 -8.76 -12.36
N ARG A 139 9.10 -9.66 -12.21
CA ARG A 139 10.33 -9.36 -11.45
C ARG A 139 11.06 -8.17 -12.07
N PHE A 140 11.35 -7.16 -11.26
CA PHE A 140 12.02 -5.95 -11.74
C PHE A 140 13.54 -6.19 -11.82
N PRO A 141 14.17 -5.92 -12.98
CA PRO A 141 15.63 -6.00 -13.08
C PRO A 141 16.28 -4.95 -12.19
N LEU A 142 17.34 -5.32 -11.47
CA LEU A 142 18.01 -4.48 -10.47
C LEU A 142 18.93 -3.42 -11.10
N ALA A 143 18.57 -2.81 -12.21
CA ALA A 143 19.25 -1.63 -12.68
C ALA A 143 18.80 -0.44 -11.82
N GLY A 144 19.55 -0.14 -10.76
CA GLY A 144 19.17 0.66 -9.57
C GLY A 144 18.52 2.03 -9.79
N HIS A 145 18.60 2.63 -10.96
CA HIS A 145 18.09 4.00 -11.21
C HIS A 145 16.70 4.03 -11.88
N GLY A 146 16.18 2.92 -12.36
CA GLY A 146 14.93 2.86 -13.14
C GLY A 146 13.67 2.57 -12.32
N TYR A 147 13.77 2.06 -11.10
CA TYR A 147 12.60 1.56 -10.35
C TYR A 147 11.60 2.68 -10.00
N ASN A 148 12.07 3.72 -9.35
CA ASN A 148 11.18 4.80 -8.88
C ASN A 148 10.45 5.51 -10.03
N PRO A 149 11.12 5.98 -11.11
CA PRO A 149 10.43 6.64 -12.22
C PRO A 149 9.44 5.70 -12.93
N VAL A 150 9.73 4.42 -13.04
CA VAL A 150 8.82 3.44 -13.65
C VAL A 150 7.55 3.26 -12.80
N ILE A 151 7.67 3.09 -11.49
CA ILE A 151 6.51 2.96 -10.62
C ILE A 151 5.71 4.26 -10.57
N MET A 152 6.37 5.43 -10.54
CA MET A 152 5.69 6.73 -10.65
C MET A 152 4.89 6.86 -11.94
N ALA A 153 5.48 6.46 -13.09
CA ALA A 153 4.77 6.49 -14.37
C ALA A 153 3.54 5.57 -14.38
N VAL A 154 3.65 4.36 -13.82
CA VAL A 154 2.50 3.44 -13.68
C VAL A 154 1.41 4.07 -12.82
N CYS A 155 1.76 4.69 -11.69
CA CYS A 155 0.77 5.37 -10.84
C CYS A 155 0.08 6.54 -11.56
N GLY A 156 0.84 7.32 -12.32
CA GLY A 156 0.28 8.40 -13.15
C GLY A 156 -0.69 7.89 -14.22
N LEU A 157 -0.36 6.78 -14.89
CA LEU A 157 -1.26 6.16 -15.88
C LEU A 157 -2.54 5.62 -15.23
N VAL A 158 -2.45 5.01 -14.04
CA VAL A 158 -3.62 4.55 -13.29
C VAL A 158 -4.51 5.73 -12.88
N GLY A 159 -3.93 6.84 -12.43
CA GLY A 159 -4.68 8.07 -12.09
C GLY A 159 -5.38 8.68 -13.30
N LEU A 160 -4.72 8.71 -14.46
CA LEU A 160 -5.33 9.18 -15.73
C LEU A 160 -6.50 8.29 -16.16
N ASP A 161 -6.38 6.96 -16.06
CA ASP A 161 -7.43 6.01 -16.39
C ASP A 161 -8.67 6.20 -15.49
N LEU A 162 -8.46 6.46 -14.20
CA LEU A 162 -9.53 6.77 -13.26
C LEU A 162 -10.28 8.05 -13.63
N ASN A 163 -9.55 9.12 -13.91
CA ASN A 163 -10.14 10.39 -14.31
C ASN A 163 -10.93 10.26 -15.61
N TYR A 164 -10.42 9.53 -16.59
CA TYR A 164 -11.10 9.27 -17.85
C TYR A 164 -12.39 8.45 -17.64
N SER A 165 -12.33 7.41 -16.84
CA SER A 165 -13.50 6.59 -16.49
C SER A 165 -14.57 7.40 -15.75
N PHE A 166 -14.17 8.32 -14.86
CA PHE A 166 -15.08 9.22 -14.16
C PHE A 166 -15.81 10.17 -15.12
N ILE A 167 -15.09 10.77 -16.07
CA ILE A 167 -15.65 11.67 -17.07
C ILE A 167 -16.69 10.95 -17.96
N LEU A 168 -16.41 9.73 -18.38
CA LEU A 168 -17.33 8.94 -19.21
C LEU A 168 -18.62 8.57 -18.45
N ASN A 169 -18.53 8.24 -17.19
CA ASN A 169 -19.69 7.81 -16.39
C ASN A 169 -20.59 8.96 -15.94
N HIS A 170 -20.14 10.23 -16.02
CA HIS A 170 -20.91 11.41 -15.61
C HIS A 170 -21.42 12.25 -16.79
N ASN A 171 -21.12 11.85 -18.01
CA ASN A 171 -21.56 12.52 -19.26
C ASN A 171 -22.64 11.73 -20.03
N ILE A 172 -23.36 10.82 -19.35
CA ILE A 172 -24.50 10.09 -19.93
C ILE A 172 -25.76 10.44 -19.17
#